data_5fc1a789070204b77d68bc45f004d7bd
#
_entry.id   5fc1a789070204b77d68bc45f004d7bd
#
_cell.length_a   1.000
_cell.length_b   1.000
_cell.length_c   1.000
_cell.angle_alpha   90.00
_cell.angle_beta   90.00
_cell.angle_gamma   90.00
#
_symmetry.space_group_name_H-M   'P 1'
#
loop_
_entity.id
_entity.type
_entity.pdbx_description
1 polymer ?
#
loop_
_entity_poly.entity_id
_entity_poly.type
_entity_poly.pdbx_seq_one_letter_code
_entity_poly.pdbx_strand_id
1 'polypeptide(L)'
;MLGWLRPALAKVWKAPAKGLLRLGITPNAVTITGSVGAVAAALWFFPKGGRDLFWGTLVIAVFTFTDMLDGTMARLSGKASRFGAFLDSTLDRVVDATIFGSLAWGLIDVDRVTALAAFVCLAVGSFVPYARARAEGLGIEAKVGIAERADRLVVGGIAAVLVGLGLPLAILTWTLWALALAAAITVFQRGTVVARASRKDPTLPGPAAQRATT
;
A
#
# COMPACT_ATOMS: atom_id res chain seq x y z
N MET A 1 -12.29 0.76 3.34
CA MET A 1 -13.14 0.88 4.54
C MET A 1 -12.73 2.00 5.50
N LEU A 2 -11.47 2.39 5.61
CA LEU A 2 -10.99 3.43 6.57
C LEU A 2 -11.08 4.87 6.06
N GLY A 3 -11.73 5.14 4.93
CA GLY A 3 -11.82 6.48 4.32
C GLY A 3 -12.49 7.56 5.21
N TRP A 4 -13.36 7.15 6.13
CA TRP A 4 -14.06 8.05 7.06
C TRP A 4 -13.12 8.63 8.16
N LEU A 5 -12.00 7.96 8.45
CA LEU A 5 -11.00 8.43 9.40
C LEU A 5 -10.09 9.53 8.84
N ARG A 6 -9.97 9.66 7.52
CA ARG A 6 -9.10 10.63 6.85
C ARG A 6 -9.31 12.09 7.30
N PRO A 7 -10.55 12.61 7.44
CA PRO A 7 -10.73 14.02 7.86
C PRO A 7 -10.38 14.25 9.32
N ALA A 8 -10.60 13.29 10.21
CA ALA A 8 -10.23 13.41 11.63
C ALA A 8 -8.70 13.37 11.81
N LEU A 9 -8.03 12.42 11.15
CA LEU A 9 -6.58 12.29 11.14
C LEU A 9 -5.90 13.52 10.52
N ALA A 10 -6.47 14.09 9.44
CA ALA A 10 -5.93 15.30 8.83
C ALA A 10 -5.88 16.51 9.77
N LYS A 11 -6.77 16.59 10.77
CA LYS A 11 -6.72 17.65 11.81
C LYS A 11 -5.54 17.43 12.76
N VAL A 12 -5.29 16.20 13.17
CA VAL A 12 -4.19 15.82 14.08
C VAL A 12 -2.83 16.09 13.41
N TRP A 13 -2.70 15.76 12.12
CA TRP A 13 -1.44 15.93 11.40
C TRP A 13 -1.10 17.35 10.97
N LYS A 14 -2.03 18.31 11.09
CA LYS A 14 -1.77 19.72 10.72
C LYS A 14 -0.66 20.38 11.54
N ALA A 15 -0.61 20.12 12.84
CA ALA A 15 0.39 20.76 13.73
C ALA A 15 1.81 20.22 13.47
N PRO A 16 2.06 18.88 13.46
CA PRO A 16 3.35 18.31 13.05
C PRO A 16 3.79 18.73 11.65
N ALA A 17 2.86 18.71 10.66
CA ALA A 17 3.16 19.11 9.28
C ALA A 17 3.65 20.57 9.19
N LYS A 18 3.00 21.48 9.90
CA LYS A 18 3.45 22.89 9.98
C LYS A 18 4.83 23.03 10.63
N GLY A 19 5.10 22.24 11.67
CA GLY A 19 6.40 22.22 12.35
C GLY A 19 7.52 21.82 11.39
N LEU A 20 7.35 20.71 10.66
CA LEU A 20 8.33 20.23 9.69
C LEU A 20 8.54 21.22 8.53
N LEU A 21 7.46 21.83 8.03
CA LEU A 21 7.57 22.86 7.00
C LEU A 21 8.35 24.09 7.47
N ARG A 22 8.19 24.52 8.73
CA ARG A 22 8.97 25.63 9.31
C ARG A 22 10.46 25.29 9.43
N LEU A 23 10.80 24.03 9.63
CA LEU A 23 12.18 23.53 9.64
C LEU A 23 12.78 23.35 8.22
N GLY A 24 12.04 23.72 7.17
CA GLY A 24 12.47 23.60 5.79
C GLY A 24 12.41 22.18 5.21
N ILE A 25 11.82 21.21 5.94
CA ILE A 25 11.69 19.83 5.48
C ILE A 25 10.63 19.78 4.38
N THR A 26 10.97 19.12 3.27
CA THR A 26 10.06 18.98 2.12
C THR A 26 9.14 17.76 2.26
N PRO A 27 7.93 17.77 1.66
CA PRO A 27 7.05 16.58 1.65
C PRO A 27 7.77 15.35 1.10
N ASN A 28 8.49 15.47 -0.02
CA ASN A 28 9.22 14.35 -0.64
C ASN A 28 10.30 13.76 0.29
N ALA A 29 10.96 14.59 1.10
CA ALA A 29 11.94 14.10 2.07
C ALA A 29 11.28 13.23 3.14
N VAL A 30 10.06 13.59 3.58
CA VAL A 30 9.28 12.80 4.55
C VAL A 30 8.86 11.47 3.93
N THR A 31 8.34 11.47 2.69
CA THR A 31 8.00 10.25 1.94
C THR A 31 9.20 9.31 1.84
N ILE A 32 10.36 9.81 1.39
CA ILE A 32 11.58 9.00 1.22
C ILE A 32 12.03 8.43 2.57
N THR A 33 12.11 9.27 3.61
CA THR A 33 12.59 8.83 4.93
C THR A 33 11.64 7.80 5.54
N GLY A 34 10.32 8.01 5.44
CA GLY A 34 9.32 7.06 5.89
C GLY A 34 9.42 5.72 5.18
N SER A 35 9.55 5.75 3.85
CA SER A 35 9.68 4.54 3.04
C SER A 35 10.99 3.78 3.33
N VAL A 36 12.12 4.49 3.43
CA VAL A 36 13.42 3.86 3.77
C VAL A 36 13.37 3.24 5.17
N GLY A 37 12.76 3.93 6.14
CA GLY A 37 12.60 3.40 7.49
C GLY A 37 11.71 2.15 7.52
N ALA A 38 10.59 2.16 6.80
CA ALA A 38 9.70 0.99 6.70
C ALA A 38 10.38 -0.20 6.02
N VAL A 39 11.14 0.04 4.93
CA VAL A 39 11.92 -0.98 4.22
C VAL A 39 12.99 -1.59 5.15
N ALA A 40 13.78 -0.74 5.82
CA ALA A 40 14.81 -1.19 6.75
C ALA A 40 14.22 -2.02 7.90
N ALA A 41 13.10 -1.57 8.48
CA ALA A 41 12.41 -2.30 9.53
C ALA A 41 11.89 -3.67 9.05
N ALA A 42 11.27 -3.73 7.88
CA ALA A 42 10.76 -4.97 7.31
C ALA A 42 11.89 -5.99 7.08
N LEU A 43 13.00 -5.57 6.47
CA LEU A 43 14.17 -6.43 6.22
C LEU A 43 14.87 -6.88 7.51
N TRP A 44 14.83 -6.05 8.56
CA TRP A 44 15.50 -6.37 9.82
C TRP A 44 14.70 -7.32 10.71
N PHE A 45 13.38 -7.07 10.83
CA PHE A 45 12.55 -7.78 11.80
C PHE A 45 11.87 -9.02 11.21
N PHE A 46 11.24 -8.93 10.05
CA PHE A 46 10.35 -9.99 9.55
C PHE A 46 11.06 -11.32 9.25
N PRO A 47 12.31 -11.34 8.72
CA PRO A 47 13.02 -12.59 8.51
C PRO A 47 13.31 -13.39 9.79
N LYS A 48 13.30 -12.75 10.96
CA LYS A 48 13.58 -13.40 12.26
C LYS A 48 12.36 -14.12 12.84
N GLY A 49 11.15 -13.70 12.41
CA GLY A 49 9.91 -14.30 12.91
C GLY A 49 9.63 -14.05 14.40
N GLY A 50 8.77 -14.86 15.02
CA GLY A 50 8.50 -14.80 16.45
C GLY A 50 8.13 -13.39 16.95
N ARG A 51 8.73 -12.97 18.07
CA ARG A 51 8.49 -11.63 18.66
C ARG A 51 8.93 -10.46 17.76
N ASP A 52 9.83 -10.70 16.82
CA ASP A 52 10.27 -9.67 15.88
C ASP A 52 9.14 -9.26 14.91
N LEU A 53 8.13 -10.11 14.66
CA LEU A 53 6.93 -9.73 13.92
C LEU A 53 6.15 -8.61 14.63
N PHE A 54 6.06 -8.67 15.96
CA PHE A 54 5.43 -7.62 16.76
C PHE A 54 6.18 -6.30 16.64
N TRP A 55 7.48 -6.29 16.97
CA TRP A 55 8.29 -5.07 16.95
C TRP A 55 8.43 -4.50 15.55
N GLY A 56 8.67 -5.36 14.57
CA GLY A 56 8.76 -4.97 13.16
C GLY A 56 7.49 -4.28 12.67
N THR A 57 6.33 -4.86 12.99
CA THR A 57 5.04 -4.26 12.60
C THR A 57 4.83 -2.90 13.25
N LEU A 58 5.17 -2.73 14.53
CA LEU A 58 5.05 -1.43 15.21
C LEU A 58 5.96 -0.38 14.57
N VAL A 59 7.21 -0.73 14.29
CA VAL A 59 8.18 0.20 13.67
C VAL A 59 7.73 0.55 12.25
N ILE A 60 7.29 -0.44 11.45
CA ILE A 60 6.75 -0.21 10.10
C ILE A 60 5.52 0.69 10.17
N ALA A 61 4.62 0.47 11.13
CA ALA A 61 3.43 1.31 11.30
C ALA A 61 3.80 2.77 11.57
N VAL A 62 4.78 3.05 12.43
CA VAL A 62 5.27 4.40 12.69
C VAL A 62 5.75 5.06 11.39
N PHE A 63 6.56 4.39 10.58
CA PHE A 63 7.04 4.93 9.32
C PHE A 63 5.94 5.06 8.25
N THR A 64 5.00 4.12 8.18
CA THR A 64 3.86 4.21 7.25
C THR A 64 2.89 5.33 7.63
N PHE A 65 2.77 5.67 8.92
CA PHE A 65 1.99 6.83 9.34
C PHE A 65 2.60 8.15 8.88
N THR A 66 3.90 8.21 8.58
CA THR A 66 4.54 9.42 8.03
C THR A 66 4.03 9.76 6.63
N ASP A 67 3.54 8.80 5.84
CA ASP A 67 2.91 9.03 4.54
C ASP A 67 1.65 9.92 4.63
N MET A 68 0.96 9.91 5.77
CA MET A 68 -0.17 10.83 5.99
C MET A 68 0.30 12.27 6.24
N LEU A 69 1.54 12.41 6.70
CA LEU A 69 2.15 13.69 7.03
C LEU A 69 2.58 14.43 5.76
N ASP A 70 3.26 13.75 4.83
CA ASP A 70 3.75 14.34 3.58
C ASP A 70 2.61 14.85 2.68
N GLY A 71 1.52 14.08 2.55
CA GLY A 71 0.32 14.52 1.84
C GLY A 71 -0.34 15.75 2.50
N THR A 72 -0.27 15.85 3.84
CA THR A 72 -0.76 17.05 4.56
C THR A 72 0.18 18.22 4.36
N MET A 73 1.50 18.02 4.40
CA MET A 73 2.52 19.01 4.12
C MET A 73 2.42 19.54 2.68
N ALA A 74 2.24 18.67 1.70
CA ALA A 74 2.08 19.05 0.29
C ALA A 74 0.87 19.98 0.07
N ARG A 75 -0.26 19.65 0.71
CA ARG A 75 -1.47 20.49 0.67
C ARG A 75 -1.28 21.83 1.38
N LEU A 76 -0.64 21.86 2.55
CA LEU A 76 -0.41 23.09 3.32
C LEU A 76 0.60 24.03 2.67
N SER A 77 1.60 23.48 1.99
CA SER A 77 2.65 24.27 1.32
C SER A 77 2.29 24.70 -0.11
N GLY A 78 1.17 24.24 -0.66
CA GLY A 78 0.84 24.44 -2.07
C GLY A 78 1.81 23.75 -3.05
N LYS A 79 2.71 22.87 -2.57
CA LYS A 79 3.76 22.18 -3.35
C LYS A 79 3.35 20.77 -3.77
N ALA A 80 2.04 20.49 -3.88
CA ALA A 80 1.60 19.25 -4.48
C ALA A 80 2.10 19.17 -5.94
N SER A 81 2.89 18.14 -6.28
CA SER A 81 3.50 18.00 -7.59
C SER A 81 3.19 16.64 -8.21
N ARG A 82 3.21 16.58 -9.54
CA ARG A 82 3.08 15.30 -10.27
C ARG A 82 4.21 14.33 -9.91
N PHE A 83 5.41 14.85 -9.73
CA PHE A 83 6.56 14.05 -9.30
C PHE A 83 6.38 13.52 -7.88
N GLY A 84 5.88 14.32 -6.95
CA GLY A 84 5.58 13.85 -5.59
C GLY A 84 4.57 12.71 -5.57
N ALA A 85 3.49 12.82 -6.35
CA ALA A 85 2.50 11.74 -6.46
C ALA A 85 3.06 10.46 -7.11
N PHE A 86 3.95 10.61 -8.10
CA PHE A 86 4.66 9.47 -8.70
C PHE A 86 5.61 8.80 -7.69
N LEU A 87 6.40 9.62 -6.98
CA LEU A 87 7.36 9.15 -5.97
C LEU A 87 6.66 8.37 -4.86
N ASP A 88 5.60 8.94 -4.28
CA ASP A 88 4.76 8.33 -3.25
C ASP A 88 4.22 6.98 -3.72
N SER A 89 3.54 6.95 -4.85
CA SER A 89 2.97 5.71 -5.38
C SER A 89 4.02 4.65 -5.72
N THR A 90 5.23 5.05 -6.13
CA THR A 90 6.32 4.11 -6.45
C THR A 90 6.95 3.55 -5.18
N LEU A 91 7.26 4.41 -4.20
CA LEU A 91 7.81 3.99 -2.92
C LEU A 91 6.84 3.10 -2.14
N ASP A 92 5.56 3.35 -2.25
CA ASP A 92 4.50 2.46 -1.75
C ASP A 92 4.65 1.02 -2.27
N ARG A 93 4.99 0.84 -3.54
CA ARG A 93 5.22 -0.51 -4.11
C ARG A 93 6.48 -1.15 -3.55
N VAL A 94 7.55 -0.35 -3.38
CA VAL A 94 8.79 -0.84 -2.78
C VAL A 94 8.55 -1.29 -1.34
N VAL A 95 7.84 -0.50 -0.55
CA VAL A 95 7.48 -0.82 0.85
C VAL A 95 6.63 -2.09 0.91
N ASP A 96 5.55 -2.17 0.12
CA ASP A 96 4.68 -3.36 0.08
C ASP A 96 5.48 -4.62 -0.33
N ALA A 97 6.32 -4.52 -1.37
CA ALA A 97 7.15 -5.61 -1.83
C ALA A 97 8.12 -6.09 -0.75
N THR A 98 8.71 -5.14 -0.01
CA THR A 98 9.66 -5.47 1.06
C THR A 98 8.94 -6.09 2.26
N ILE A 99 7.80 -5.55 2.69
CA ILE A 99 7.03 -6.08 3.83
C ILE A 99 6.61 -7.53 3.57
N PHE A 100 5.88 -7.78 2.49
CA PHE A 100 5.38 -9.13 2.20
C PHE A 100 6.49 -10.07 1.72
N GLY A 101 7.51 -9.56 1.01
CA GLY A 101 8.66 -10.33 0.56
C GLY A 101 9.54 -10.80 1.72
N SER A 102 9.87 -9.91 2.65
CA SER A 102 10.66 -10.27 3.85
C SER A 102 9.88 -11.21 4.79
N LEU A 103 8.56 -11.02 4.88
CA LEU A 103 7.70 -11.94 5.62
C LEU A 103 7.68 -13.34 4.98
N ALA A 104 7.52 -13.42 3.66
CA ALA A 104 7.58 -14.69 2.94
C ALA A 104 8.94 -15.38 3.10
N TRP A 105 10.03 -14.61 2.99
CA TRP A 105 11.39 -15.12 3.18
C TRP A 105 11.60 -15.67 4.59
N GLY A 106 11.19 -14.94 5.63
CA GLY A 106 11.36 -15.37 7.02
C GLY A 106 10.54 -16.61 7.41
N LEU A 107 9.46 -16.88 6.67
CA LEU A 107 8.55 -17.98 6.97
C LEU A 107 8.77 -19.21 6.08
N ILE A 108 9.64 -19.16 5.07
CA ILE A 108 9.77 -20.24 4.07
C ILE A 108 10.21 -21.59 4.68
N ASP A 109 11.05 -21.53 5.70
CA ASP A 109 11.54 -22.72 6.42
C ASP A 109 10.73 -23.03 7.69
N VAL A 110 9.82 -22.12 8.10
CA VAL A 110 8.96 -22.30 9.27
C VAL A 110 7.62 -22.91 8.87
N ASP A 111 6.94 -22.29 7.92
CA ASP A 111 5.68 -22.74 7.35
C ASP A 111 5.53 -22.25 5.89
N ARG A 112 5.73 -23.16 4.97
CA ARG A 112 5.64 -22.89 3.53
C ARG A 112 4.28 -22.40 3.08
N VAL A 113 3.20 -22.80 3.75
CA VAL A 113 1.84 -22.37 3.40
C VAL A 113 1.67 -20.88 3.72
N THR A 114 2.15 -20.43 4.88
CA THR A 114 2.13 -19.02 5.25
C THR A 114 3.07 -18.19 4.38
N ALA A 115 4.27 -18.71 4.06
CA ALA A 115 5.19 -18.05 3.15
C ALA A 115 4.58 -17.86 1.76
N LEU A 116 3.94 -18.90 1.22
CA LEU A 116 3.22 -18.84 -0.05
C LEU A 116 2.06 -17.84 0.02
N ALA A 117 1.30 -17.81 1.12
CA ALA A 117 0.21 -16.85 1.31
C ALA A 117 0.72 -15.40 1.29
N ALA A 118 1.86 -15.10 1.92
CA ALA A 118 2.50 -13.79 1.89
C ALA A 118 2.94 -13.41 0.47
N PHE A 119 3.56 -14.34 -0.26
CA PHE A 119 3.96 -14.13 -1.64
C PHE A 119 2.76 -13.89 -2.58
N VAL A 120 1.70 -14.68 -2.46
CA VAL A 120 0.47 -14.52 -3.26
C VAL A 120 -0.23 -13.20 -2.91
N CYS A 121 -0.27 -12.83 -1.62
CA CYS A 121 -0.82 -11.55 -1.17
C CYS A 121 -0.05 -10.37 -1.77
N LEU A 122 1.29 -10.45 -1.85
CA LEU A 122 2.12 -9.47 -2.55
C LEU A 122 1.79 -9.43 -4.04
N ALA A 123 1.85 -10.56 -4.73
CA ALA A 123 1.68 -10.65 -6.17
C ALA A 123 0.31 -10.12 -6.60
N VAL A 124 -0.78 -10.65 -6.02
CA VAL A 124 -2.14 -10.22 -6.35
C VAL A 124 -2.40 -8.79 -5.87
N GLY A 125 -1.89 -8.44 -4.68
CA GLY A 125 -1.99 -7.11 -4.11
C GLY A 125 -1.36 -6.02 -4.98
N SER A 126 -0.29 -6.33 -5.72
CA SER A 126 0.36 -5.39 -6.65
C SER A 126 -0.49 -5.06 -7.88
N PHE A 127 -1.37 -5.98 -8.31
CA PHE A 127 -2.28 -5.74 -9.43
C PHE A 127 -3.40 -4.74 -9.08
N VAL A 128 -3.76 -4.60 -7.80
CA VAL A 128 -4.84 -3.68 -7.37
C VAL A 128 -4.55 -2.23 -7.80
N PRO A 129 -3.44 -1.59 -7.40
CA PRO A 129 -3.13 -0.24 -7.85
C PRO A 129 -2.76 -0.16 -9.34
N TYR A 130 -2.14 -1.21 -9.90
CA TYR A 130 -1.84 -1.26 -11.33
C TYR A 130 -3.12 -1.20 -12.18
N ALA A 131 -4.12 -2.03 -11.85
CA ALA A 131 -5.40 -2.04 -12.56
C ALA A 131 -6.09 -0.67 -12.51
N ARG A 132 -6.00 0.04 -11.37
CA ARG A 132 -6.51 1.39 -11.23
C ARG A 132 -5.75 2.39 -12.12
N ALA A 133 -4.42 2.42 -12.01
CA ALA A 133 -3.59 3.33 -12.79
C ALA A 133 -3.76 3.07 -14.30
N ARG A 134 -3.90 1.80 -14.69
CA ARG A 134 -4.13 1.44 -16.09
C ARG A 134 -5.49 1.90 -16.58
N ALA A 135 -6.56 1.74 -15.79
CA ALA A 135 -7.89 2.25 -16.12
C ALA A 135 -7.89 3.79 -16.26
N GLU A 136 -7.28 4.49 -15.29
CA GLU A 136 -7.13 5.95 -15.33
C GLU A 136 -6.34 6.41 -16.58
N GLY A 137 -5.28 5.67 -16.96
CA GLY A 137 -4.53 5.90 -18.20
C GLY A 137 -5.32 5.63 -19.50
N LEU A 138 -6.48 4.96 -19.41
CA LEU A 138 -7.45 4.80 -20.50
C LEU A 138 -8.62 5.80 -20.42
N GLY A 139 -8.56 6.77 -19.49
CA GLY A 139 -9.64 7.74 -19.25
C GLY A 139 -10.83 7.15 -18.48
N ILE A 140 -10.71 5.95 -17.89
CA ILE A 140 -11.79 5.28 -17.19
C ILE A 140 -11.55 5.34 -15.67
N GLU A 141 -12.51 5.87 -14.91
CA GLU A 141 -12.42 5.94 -13.47
C GLU A 141 -12.87 4.61 -12.83
N ALA A 142 -11.91 3.84 -12.30
CA ALA A 142 -12.14 2.54 -11.65
C ALA A 142 -11.88 2.59 -10.14
N LYS A 143 -12.58 3.50 -9.44
CA LYS A 143 -12.50 3.68 -7.96
C LYS A 143 -13.39 2.69 -7.21
N VAL A 144 -13.32 1.41 -7.57
CA VAL A 144 -14.04 0.33 -6.92
C VAL A 144 -13.08 -0.66 -6.30
N GLY A 145 -13.53 -1.39 -5.29
CA GLY A 145 -12.78 -2.47 -4.66
C GLY A 145 -13.09 -2.62 -3.18
N ILE A 146 -12.97 -3.85 -2.67
CA ILE A 146 -13.20 -4.21 -1.27
C ILE A 146 -11.91 -4.22 -0.43
N ALA A 147 -10.75 -4.29 -1.07
CA ALA A 147 -9.44 -4.29 -0.42
C ALA A 147 -8.49 -3.32 -1.12
N GLU A 148 -8.15 -2.25 -0.41
CA GLU A 148 -7.10 -1.30 -0.79
C GLU A 148 -5.79 -1.62 -0.05
N ARG A 149 -4.71 -0.88 -0.37
CA ARG A 149 -3.42 -1.02 0.29
C ARG A 149 -3.52 -0.88 1.83
N ALA A 150 -4.24 0.14 2.29
CA ALA A 150 -4.39 0.40 3.71
C ALA A 150 -5.06 -0.77 4.46
N ASP A 151 -6.07 -1.39 3.84
CA ASP A 151 -6.75 -2.56 4.44
C ASP A 151 -5.77 -3.73 4.59
N ARG A 152 -4.92 -3.99 3.59
CA ARG A 152 -3.91 -5.06 3.64
C ARG A 152 -2.86 -4.81 4.72
N LEU A 153 -2.34 -3.59 4.81
CA LEU A 153 -1.32 -3.25 5.80
C LEU A 153 -1.86 -3.29 7.22
N VAL A 154 -3.07 -2.77 7.44
CA VAL A 154 -3.70 -2.76 8.78
C VAL A 154 -4.08 -4.17 9.21
N VAL A 155 -4.82 -4.90 8.39
CA VAL A 155 -5.32 -6.24 8.76
C VAL A 155 -4.17 -7.25 8.83
N GLY A 156 -3.25 -7.23 7.87
CA GLY A 156 -2.05 -8.07 7.90
C GLY A 156 -1.13 -7.73 9.06
N GLY A 157 -0.96 -6.43 9.34
CA GLY A 157 -0.19 -5.94 10.49
C GLY A 157 -0.77 -6.40 11.83
N ILE A 158 -2.09 -6.29 12.02
CA ILE A 158 -2.76 -6.82 13.23
C ILE A 158 -2.49 -8.32 13.39
N ALA A 159 -2.63 -9.11 12.32
CA ALA A 159 -2.34 -10.53 12.38
C ALA A 159 -0.86 -10.82 12.73
N ALA A 160 0.08 -10.07 12.15
CA ALA A 160 1.51 -10.19 12.47
C ALA A 160 1.81 -9.82 13.92
N VAL A 161 1.18 -8.77 14.47
CA VAL A 161 1.26 -8.40 15.89
C VAL A 161 0.75 -9.52 16.78
N LEU A 162 -0.42 -10.09 16.49
CA LEU A 162 -1.01 -11.17 17.28
C LEU A 162 -0.09 -12.40 17.32
N VAL A 163 0.46 -12.80 16.16
CA VAL A 163 1.43 -13.91 16.09
C VAL A 163 2.72 -13.57 16.83
N GLY A 164 3.23 -12.35 16.70
CA GLY A 164 4.39 -11.87 17.44
C GLY A 164 4.20 -11.83 18.97
N LEU A 165 2.95 -11.75 19.45
CA LEU A 165 2.57 -11.88 20.86
C LEU A 165 2.39 -13.34 21.32
N GLY A 166 2.60 -14.32 20.42
CA GLY A 166 2.55 -15.74 20.75
C GLY A 166 1.25 -16.45 20.34
N LEU A 167 0.37 -15.80 19.59
CA LEU A 167 -0.82 -16.49 19.05
C LEU A 167 -0.41 -17.41 17.88
N PRO A 168 -1.25 -18.43 17.56
CA PRO A 168 -0.96 -19.38 16.50
C PRO A 168 -0.69 -18.74 15.14
N LEU A 169 0.34 -19.21 14.42
CA LEU A 169 0.71 -18.75 13.09
C LEU A 169 -0.44 -18.86 12.07
N ALA A 170 -1.36 -19.80 12.29
CA ALA A 170 -2.56 -19.98 11.49
C ALA A 170 -3.41 -18.70 11.33
N ILE A 171 -3.39 -17.78 12.31
CA ILE A 171 -4.06 -16.49 12.23
C ILE A 171 -3.48 -15.68 11.07
N LEU A 172 -2.17 -15.59 10.97
CA LEU A 172 -1.48 -14.88 9.89
C LEU A 172 -1.73 -15.58 8.54
N THR A 173 -1.64 -16.91 8.51
CA THR A 173 -1.89 -17.72 7.31
C THR A 173 -3.26 -17.41 6.69
N TRP A 174 -4.32 -17.56 7.48
CA TRP A 174 -5.68 -17.34 7.00
C TRP A 174 -5.95 -15.88 6.67
N THR A 175 -5.38 -14.95 7.43
CA THR A 175 -5.47 -13.52 7.14
C THR A 175 -4.84 -13.18 5.79
N LEU A 176 -3.65 -13.69 5.50
CA LEU A 176 -2.97 -13.44 4.23
C LEU A 176 -3.73 -14.03 3.04
N TRP A 177 -4.27 -15.25 3.15
CA TRP A 177 -5.13 -15.84 2.11
C TRP A 177 -6.42 -15.04 1.90
N ALA A 178 -7.08 -14.60 2.97
CA ALA A 178 -8.27 -13.76 2.86
C ALA A 178 -7.97 -12.42 2.19
N LEU A 179 -6.84 -11.79 2.52
CA LEU A 179 -6.39 -10.54 1.90
C LEU A 179 -6.04 -10.73 0.42
N ALA A 180 -5.39 -11.85 0.07
CA ALA A 180 -5.09 -12.18 -1.33
C ALA A 180 -6.38 -12.37 -2.14
N LEU A 181 -7.36 -13.10 -1.59
CA LEU A 181 -8.67 -13.28 -2.21
C LEU A 181 -9.41 -11.94 -2.39
N ALA A 182 -9.43 -11.10 -1.35
CA ALA A 182 -10.06 -9.78 -1.41
C ALA A 182 -9.39 -8.86 -2.46
N ALA A 183 -8.06 -8.95 -2.60
CA ALA A 183 -7.31 -8.25 -3.63
C ALA A 183 -7.68 -8.77 -5.03
N ALA A 184 -7.79 -10.09 -5.23
CA ALA A 184 -8.21 -10.70 -6.49
C ALA A 184 -9.63 -10.24 -6.89
N ILE A 185 -10.57 -10.26 -5.94
CA ILE A 185 -11.92 -9.74 -6.16
C ILE A 185 -11.88 -8.26 -6.55
N THR A 186 -11.04 -7.45 -5.91
CA THR A 186 -10.88 -6.03 -6.23
C THR A 186 -10.37 -5.82 -7.66
N VAL A 187 -9.37 -6.59 -8.09
CA VAL A 187 -8.86 -6.55 -9.47
C VAL A 187 -9.96 -6.93 -10.47
N PHE A 188 -10.71 -8.00 -10.18
CA PHE A 188 -11.84 -8.41 -11.01
C PHE A 188 -12.92 -7.33 -11.12
N GLN A 189 -13.31 -6.71 -9.99
CA GLN A 189 -14.27 -5.60 -9.96
C GLN A 189 -13.80 -4.43 -10.85
N ARG A 190 -12.51 -4.05 -10.80
CA ARG A 190 -11.94 -3.01 -11.66
C ARG A 190 -11.97 -3.42 -13.13
N GLY A 191 -11.63 -4.66 -13.43
CA GLY A 191 -11.74 -5.21 -14.79
C GLY A 191 -13.17 -5.15 -15.36
N THR A 192 -14.18 -5.46 -14.54
CA THR A 192 -15.58 -5.38 -14.97
C THR A 192 -16.04 -3.94 -15.22
N VAL A 193 -15.56 -2.96 -14.44
CA VAL A 193 -15.84 -1.54 -14.69
C VAL A 193 -15.26 -1.11 -16.03
N VAL A 194 -14.00 -1.45 -16.30
CA VAL A 194 -13.34 -1.14 -17.57
C VAL A 194 -14.07 -1.80 -18.74
N ALA A 195 -14.41 -3.09 -18.62
CA ALA A 195 -15.12 -3.82 -19.68
C ALA A 195 -16.51 -3.22 -19.98
N ARG A 196 -17.24 -2.77 -18.96
CA ARG A 196 -18.55 -2.10 -19.12
C ARG A 196 -18.41 -0.72 -19.74
N ALA A 197 -17.40 0.07 -19.35
CA ALA A 197 -17.15 1.38 -19.93
C ALA A 197 -16.80 1.29 -21.41
N SER A 198 -15.90 0.36 -21.78
CA SER A 198 -15.49 0.14 -23.17
C SER A 198 -16.63 -0.34 -24.08
N ARG A 199 -17.62 -1.05 -23.52
CA ARG A 199 -18.82 -1.46 -24.31
C ARG A 199 -19.78 -0.31 -24.55
N LYS A 200 -19.83 0.69 -23.64
CA LYS A 200 -20.72 1.85 -23.78
C LYS A 200 -20.17 2.91 -24.72
N ASP A 201 -18.86 3.03 -24.80
CA ASP A 201 -18.18 3.97 -25.67
C ASP A 201 -17.04 3.27 -26.45
N PRO A 202 -17.33 2.72 -27.64
CA PRO A 202 -16.32 2.08 -28.49
C PRO A 202 -15.27 3.05 -29.03
N THR A 203 -15.51 4.37 -28.93
CA THR A 203 -14.60 5.42 -29.40
C THR A 203 -13.52 5.80 -28.40
N LEU A 204 -13.56 5.24 -27.18
CA LEU A 204 -12.44 5.38 -26.23
C LEU A 204 -11.15 4.95 -26.92
N PRO A 205 -10.17 5.85 -27.08
CA PRO A 205 -8.98 5.60 -27.86
C PRO A 205 -8.23 4.40 -27.27
N GLY A 206 -8.14 3.33 -28.05
CA GLY A 206 -7.27 2.22 -27.71
C GLY A 206 -5.81 2.69 -27.60
N PRO A 207 -4.90 1.91 -26.96
CA PRO A 207 -3.51 2.30 -26.74
C PRO A 207 -2.72 2.65 -28.01
N ALA A 208 -3.20 2.29 -29.20
CA ALA A 208 -2.61 2.64 -30.47
C ALA A 208 -2.94 4.10 -30.92
N ALA A 209 -4.11 4.62 -30.59
CA ALA A 209 -4.50 5.98 -30.98
C ALA A 209 -3.82 7.07 -30.14
N GLN A 210 -3.43 6.76 -28.89
CA GLN A 210 -2.69 7.71 -28.03
C GLN A 210 -1.23 7.89 -28.46
N ARG A 211 -0.63 6.95 -29.18
CA ARG A 211 0.74 7.05 -29.70
C ARG A 211 0.86 7.89 -30.97
N ALA A 212 -0.26 8.17 -31.63
CA ALA A 212 -0.28 8.96 -32.86
C ALA A 212 -0.41 10.47 -32.61
N THR A 213 -0.62 10.91 -31.35
CA THR A 213 -0.83 12.31 -30.95
C THR A 213 0.30 12.85 -30.06
N THR A 214 1.36 12.10 -29.82
CA THR A 214 2.61 12.51 -29.18
C THR A 214 3.78 12.46 -30.16
#